data_173bbbb343ca204d7b15b69b9e3ffc79
#
_entry.id   173bbbb343ca204d7b15b69b9e3ffc79
#
_cell.length_a   1.000
_cell.length_b   1.000
_cell.length_c   1.000
_cell.angle_alpha   90.00
_cell.angle_beta   90.00
_cell.angle_gamma   90.00
#
_symmetry.space_group_name_H-M   'P 1'
#
loop_
_entity.id
_entity.type
_entity.pdbx_description
1 polymer ?
#
loop_
_entity_poly.entity_id
_entity_poly.type
_entity_poly.pdbx_seq_one_letter_code
_entity_poly.pdbx_strand_id
1 'polypeptide(L)'
;LLQVNVGCIYVGRQSEPIFIQQSGKEQIHRSVPDADEIRKRYTNLRTEYLEEEEAYGYPVNGREHLLAVVKIDKTVNEEHLQEKKKLLHSIMENVSMAMDRIEVTIERVRDRESMERERERANLLRAISHDLRTPLSGIMGTSEMLMDMTDKEDRRQELLQGIYQDADWLKSLVENILS
;
A
#
# COMPACT_ATOMS: atom_id res chain seq x y z
N LEU A 1 39.53 -8.04 1.60
CA LEU A 1 38.13 -8.03 2.07
C LEU A 1 38.09 -7.22 3.36
N LEU A 2 37.39 -6.09 3.33
CA LEU A 2 37.22 -5.17 4.46
C LEU A 2 36.46 -5.87 5.58
N GLN A 3 37.10 -6.18 6.68
CA GLN A 3 36.43 -6.48 7.96
C GLN A 3 35.97 -5.15 8.57
N VAL A 4 34.86 -4.62 8.12
CA VAL A 4 34.27 -3.38 8.60
C VAL A 4 32.86 -3.70 9.09
N ASN A 5 32.53 -3.22 10.28
CA ASN A 5 31.16 -3.30 10.76
C ASN A 5 30.32 -2.30 9.97
N VAL A 6 29.27 -2.81 9.34
CA VAL A 6 28.33 -2.01 8.57
C VAL A 6 26.95 -2.14 9.20
N GLY A 7 26.35 -1.02 9.53
CA GLY A 7 24.95 -0.93 9.96
C GLY A 7 24.11 -0.27 8.88
N CYS A 8 22.84 -0.64 8.77
CA CYS A 8 21.89 0.02 7.88
C CYS A 8 20.65 0.42 8.67
N ILE A 9 20.23 1.66 8.53
CA ILE A 9 18.95 2.17 9.07
C ILE A 9 18.02 2.35 7.88
N TYR A 10 17.01 1.52 7.76
CA TYR A 10 15.97 1.68 6.77
C TYR A 10 14.88 2.64 7.30
N VAL A 11 14.53 3.66 6.51
CA VAL A 11 13.65 4.75 6.92
C VAL A 11 12.38 4.82 6.07
N GLY A 12 11.93 3.84 5.42
CA GLY A 12 10.78 3.80 4.48
C GLY A 12 9.70 4.89 4.69
N ARG A 13 8.82 5.09 3.72
CA ARG A 13 7.82 6.20 3.73
C ARG A 13 6.88 6.20 4.94
N GLN A 14 6.49 5.03 5.46
CA GLN A 14 5.43 4.88 6.47
C GLN A 14 5.79 3.91 7.61
N SER A 15 7.01 3.39 7.64
CA SER A 15 7.43 2.43 8.65
C SER A 15 8.30 3.08 9.71
N GLU A 16 8.24 2.55 10.93
CA GLU A 16 9.23 2.87 11.94
C GLU A 16 10.62 2.51 11.42
N PRO A 17 11.63 3.33 11.67
CA PRO A 17 12.99 3.06 11.21
C PRO A 17 13.51 1.77 11.84
N ILE A 18 14.05 0.90 11.01
CA ILE A 18 14.62 -0.38 11.44
C ILE A 18 16.12 -0.31 11.30
N PHE A 19 16.83 -0.52 12.41
CA PHE A 19 18.29 -0.64 12.40
C PHE A 19 18.70 -2.10 12.28
N ILE A 20 19.49 -2.41 11.26
CA ILE A 20 20.07 -3.73 11.04
C ILE A 20 21.59 -3.56 11.07
N GLN A 21 22.24 -4.13 12.06
CA GLN A 21 23.71 -4.21 12.12
C GLN A 21 24.13 -5.64 11.80
N GLN A 22 24.98 -5.78 10.81
CA GLN A 22 25.64 -7.04 10.51
C GLN A 22 27.07 -6.97 11.04
N SER A 23 27.28 -7.53 12.24
CA SER A 23 28.61 -7.77 12.80
C SER A 23 28.82 -9.28 12.83
N GLY A 24 29.69 -9.78 11.98
CA GLY A 24 29.96 -11.22 11.90
C GLY A 24 28.74 -12.06 11.50
N LYS A 25 28.24 -12.93 12.37
CA LYS A 25 27.13 -13.87 12.10
C LYS A 25 25.81 -13.50 12.76
N GLU A 26 25.73 -12.45 13.55
CA GLU A 26 24.50 -12.06 14.24
C GLU A 26 23.91 -10.78 13.66
N GLN A 27 22.63 -10.84 13.29
CA GLN A 27 21.82 -9.67 12.97
C GLN A 27 21.23 -9.12 14.27
N ILE A 28 21.62 -7.92 14.64
CA ILE A 28 21.10 -7.26 15.83
C ILE A 28 20.08 -6.20 15.37
N HIS A 29 18.83 -6.41 15.71
CA HIS A 29 17.79 -5.40 15.56
C HIS A 29 17.80 -4.47 16.77
N ARG A 30 18.08 -3.20 16.55
CA ARG A 30 18.01 -2.16 17.59
C ARG A 30 16.91 -1.17 17.25
N SER A 31 16.20 -0.69 18.29
CA SER A 31 15.33 0.46 18.18
C SER A 31 16.13 1.69 17.78
N VAL A 32 15.65 2.46 16.81
CA VAL A 32 16.35 3.58 16.21
C VAL A 32 15.65 4.88 16.63
N PRO A 33 16.37 6.02 16.68
CA PRO A 33 15.75 7.33 16.88
C PRO A 33 14.65 7.59 15.85
N ASP A 34 13.73 8.50 16.19
CA ASP A 34 12.60 8.90 15.36
C ASP A 34 12.99 9.12 13.88
N ALA A 35 12.17 8.57 12.99
CA ALA A 35 12.36 8.68 11.54
C ALA A 35 12.49 10.13 11.06
N ASP A 36 11.75 11.05 11.67
CA ASP A 36 11.77 12.47 11.30
C ASP A 36 13.06 13.16 11.73
N GLU A 37 13.66 12.75 12.83
CA GLU A 37 14.97 13.24 13.26
C GLU A 37 16.05 12.77 12.27
N ILE A 38 16.04 11.49 11.88
CA ILE A 38 16.96 10.95 10.89
C ILE A 38 16.79 11.66 9.54
N ARG A 39 15.56 11.83 9.08
CA ARG A 39 15.29 12.55 7.82
C ARG A 39 15.85 13.97 7.86
N LYS A 40 15.56 14.75 8.90
CA LYS A 40 16.08 16.13 9.07
C LYS A 40 17.60 16.17 9.04
N ARG A 41 18.24 15.21 9.69
CA ARG A 41 19.71 15.16 9.78
C ARG A 41 20.39 14.84 8.45
N TYR A 42 19.76 14.01 7.61
CA TYR A 42 20.35 13.52 6.35
C TYR A 42 19.74 14.11 5.08
N THR A 43 18.64 14.86 5.14
CA THR A 43 17.91 15.37 3.95
C THR A 43 18.75 16.31 3.08
N ASN A 44 19.68 17.06 3.66
CA ASN A 44 20.51 18.02 2.92
C ASN A 44 21.80 17.40 2.34
N LEU A 45 22.07 16.13 2.60
CA LEU A 45 23.28 15.43 2.21
C LEU A 45 23.00 14.55 0.99
N ARG A 46 23.02 15.11 -0.22
CA ARG A 46 22.70 14.31 -1.44
C ARG A 46 23.71 13.22 -1.78
N THR A 47 24.97 13.41 -1.43
CA THR A 47 26.05 12.44 -1.75
C THR A 47 27.20 12.46 -0.76
N GLU A 48 27.17 13.35 0.22
CA GLU A 48 28.17 13.47 1.25
C GLU A 48 27.83 12.58 2.44
N TYR A 49 28.84 12.13 3.15
CA TYR A 49 28.64 11.40 4.40
C TYR A 49 28.58 12.37 5.57
N LEU A 50 27.84 11.99 6.61
CA LEU A 50 27.88 12.65 7.90
C LEU A 50 28.88 11.94 8.81
N GLU A 51 29.83 12.71 9.35
CA GLU A 51 30.74 12.19 10.34
C GLU A 51 30.08 12.22 11.73
N GLU A 52 29.85 11.05 12.29
CA GLU A 52 29.38 10.85 13.66
C GLU A 52 30.57 10.47 14.57
N GLU A 53 30.35 10.40 15.90
CA GLU A 53 31.47 10.11 16.84
C GLU A 53 32.16 8.78 16.55
N GLU A 54 31.42 7.73 16.26
CA GLU A 54 31.92 6.36 16.07
C GLU A 54 31.80 5.84 14.63
N ALA A 55 31.08 6.53 13.75
CA ALA A 55 30.78 6.05 12.41
C ALA A 55 30.66 7.16 11.36
N TYR A 56 30.78 6.78 10.11
CA TYR A 56 30.39 7.59 8.96
C TYR A 56 29.00 7.16 8.48
N GLY A 57 28.05 8.10 8.43
CA GLY A 57 26.70 7.87 7.94
C GLY A 57 26.56 8.27 6.48
N TYR A 58 26.23 7.32 5.60
CA TYR A 58 26.01 7.55 4.17
C TYR A 58 24.50 7.51 3.87
N PRO A 59 23.90 8.62 3.40
CA PRO A 59 22.49 8.61 2.99
C PRO A 59 22.29 7.83 1.71
N VAL A 60 21.28 6.98 1.70
CA VAL A 60 20.76 6.30 0.51
C VAL A 60 19.47 7.01 0.12
N ASN A 61 19.55 7.89 -0.86
CA ASN A 61 18.42 8.72 -1.27
C ASN A 61 17.69 8.09 -2.45
N GLY A 62 16.36 7.94 -2.34
CA GLY A 62 15.48 7.72 -3.47
C GLY A 62 15.21 9.02 -4.24
N ARG A 63 14.27 8.99 -5.18
CA ARG A 63 13.91 10.18 -5.97
C ARG A 63 13.31 11.30 -5.15
N GLU A 64 12.48 10.96 -4.19
CA GLU A 64 11.68 11.92 -3.42
C GLU A 64 12.07 12.01 -1.95
N HIS A 65 12.67 10.98 -1.39
CA HIS A 65 12.95 10.91 0.06
C HIS A 65 14.15 10.02 0.38
N LEU A 66 14.62 10.13 1.62
CA LEU A 66 15.65 9.29 2.19
C LEU A 66 15.11 7.86 2.39
N LEU A 67 15.75 6.87 1.76
CA LEU A 67 15.37 5.45 1.86
C LEU A 67 16.05 4.76 3.03
N ALA A 68 17.34 5.04 3.20
CA ALA A 68 18.13 4.42 4.25
C ALA A 68 19.36 5.28 4.61
N VAL A 69 19.98 4.94 5.73
CA VAL A 69 21.33 5.44 6.10
C VAL A 69 22.22 4.25 6.36
N VAL A 70 23.33 4.17 5.65
CA VAL A 70 24.37 3.16 5.87
C VAL A 70 25.43 3.73 6.79
N LYS A 71 25.63 3.11 7.94
CA LYS A 71 26.67 3.48 8.92
C LYS A 71 27.86 2.56 8.79
N ILE A 72 29.06 3.15 8.77
CA ILE A 72 30.33 2.44 8.65
C ILE A 72 31.21 2.90 9.80
N ASP A 73 31.68 1.97 10.62
CA ASP A 73 32.55 2.28 11.78
C ASP A 73 33.88 2.93 11.37
N LYS A 74 34.34 3.88 12.18
CA LYS A 74 35.60 4.62 11.97
C LYS A 74 36.89 3.79 12.13
N THR A 75 36.79 2.53 12.49
CA THR A 75 37.95 1.63 12.68
C THR A 75 38.74 1.33 11.40
N VAL A 76 38.36 1.92 10.27
CA VAL A 76 39.02 1.75 8.98
C VAL A 76 40.23 2.65 8.90
N ASN A 77 41.43 2.04 8.77
CA ASN A 77 42.71 2.70 8.62
C ASN A 77 42.69 3.81 7.55
N GLU A 78 43.16 5.01 7.89
CA GLU A 78 43.01 6.23 7.07
C GLU A 78 43.82 6.22 5.75
N GLU A 79 44.84 5.36 5.62
CA GLU A 79 45.80 5.39 4.48
C GLU A 79 45.17 5.18 3.09
N HIS A 80 43.95 4.64 2.98
CA HIS A 80 43.27 4.45 1.69
C HIS A 80 41.83 5.06 1.69
N LEU A 81 41.62 6.02 2.57
CA LEU A 81 40.28 6.55 2.80
C LEU A 81 39.67 7.21 1.54
N GLN A 82 40.46 7.90 0.73
CA GLN A 82 39.96 8.63 -0.45
C GLN A 82 39.53 7.69 -1.59
N GLU A 83 40.28 6.61 -1.84
CA GLU A 83 39.88 5.62 -2.84
C GLU A 83 38.66 4.82 -2.40
N LYS A 84 38.63 4.46 -1.11
CA LYS A 84 37.48 3.78 -0.49
C LYS A 84 36.23 4.64 -0.49
N LYS A 85 36.36 5.96 -0.27
CA LYS A 85 35.23 6.91 -0.35
C LYS A 85 34.60 6.95 -1.73
N LYS A 86 35.38 6.99 -2.81
CA LYS A 86 34.85 6.96 -4.19
C LYS A 86 34.14 5.66 -4.49
N LEU A 87 34.69 4.53 -4.05
CA LEU A 87 34.05 3.22 -4.24
C LEU A 87 32.73 3.13 -3.43
N LEU A 88 32.72 3.57 -2.19
CA LEU A 88 31.55 3.62 -1.35
C LEU A 88 30.45 4.50 -1.95
N HIS A 89 30.83 5.67 -2.46
CA HIS A 89 29.90 6.55 -3.14
C HIS A 89 29.23 5.86 -4.32
N SER A 90 30.00 5.22 -5.20
CA SER A 90 29.46 4.48 -6.34
C SER A 90 28.57 3.31 -5.92
N ILE A 91 28.93 2.60 -4.83
CA ILE A 91 28.10 1.54 -4.28
C ILE A 91 26.78 2.12 -3.74
N MET A 92 26.82 3.23 -2.99
CA MET A 92 25.62 3.87 -2.46
C MET A 92 24.69 4.37 -3.54
N GLU A 93 25.20 4.92 -4.64
CA GLU A 93 24.39 5.28 -5.80
C GLU A 93 23.67 4.07 -6.42
N ASN A 94 24.39 2.95 -6.60
CA ASN A 94 23.78 1.73 -7.11
C ASN A 94 22.73 1.15 -6.16
N VAL A 95 23.00 1.15 -4.85
CA VAL A 95 22.04 0.71 -3.82
C VAL A 95 20.82 1.62 -3.83
N SER A 96 21.01 2.94 -3.91
CA SER A 96 19.94 3.92 -4.00
C SER A 96 19.01 3.65 -5.19
N MET A 97 19.58 3.47 -6.37
CA MET A 97 18.80 3.14 -7.57
C MET A 97 18.07 1.80 -7.46
N ALA A 98 18.70 0.80 -6.86
CA ALA A 98 18.09 -0.51 -6.66
C ALA A 98 16.91 -0.43 -5.68
N MET A 99 17.07 0.26 -4.55
CA MET A 99 16.02 0.45 -3.55
C MET A 99 14.85 1.27 -4.09
N ASP A 100 15.11 2.35 -4.83
CA ASP A 100 14.08 3.16 -5.48
C ASP A 100 13.23 2.33 -6.48
N ARG A 101 13.87 1.44 -7.24
CA ARG A 101 13.16 0.51 -8.13
C ARG A 101 12.28 -0.48 -7.37
N ILE A 102 12.78 -1.02 -6.25
CA ILE A 102 12.02 -1.95 -5.40
C ILE A 102 10.79 -1.23 -4.83
N GLU A 103 10.94 -0.02 -4.32
CA GLU A 103 9.85 0.76 -3.74
C GLU A 103 8.76 1.05 -4.77
N VAL A 104 9.13 1.55 -5.96
CA VAL A 104 8.20 1.77 -7.07
C VAL A 104 7.50 0.48 -7.51
N THR A 105 8.21 -0.66 -7.46
CA THR A 105 7.61 -1.95 -7.81
C THR A 105 6.58 -2.38 -6.78
N ILE A 106 6.89 -2.21 -5.49
CA ILE A 106 5.96 -2.54 -4.40
C ILE A 106 4.70 -1.66 -4.49
N GLU A 107 4.84 -0.36 -4.75
CA GLU A 107 3.69 0.54 -4.94
C GLU A 107 2.80 0.07 -6.10
N ARG A 108 3.39 -0.23 -7.26
CA ARG A 108 2.65 -0.73 -8.42
C ARG A 108 1.91 -2.04 -8.16
N VAL A 109 2.53 -2.96 -7.39
CA VAL A 109 1.86 -4.21 -7.02
C VAL A 109 0.66 -3.94 -6.12
N ARG A 110 0.80 -3.08 -5.12
CA ARG A 110 -0.31 -2.68 -4.23
C ARG A 110 -1.45 -2.00 -4.97
N ASP A 111 -1.14 -1.07 -5.87
CA ASP A 111 -2.13 -0.38 -6.68
C ASP A 111 -2.90 -1.35 -7.58
N ARG A 112 -2.16 -2.29 -8.21
CA ARG A 112 -2.77 -3.32 -9.04
C ARG A 112 -3.71 -4.22 -8.25
N GLU A 113 -3.28 -4.71 -7.09
CA GLU A 113 -4.12 -5.52 -6.20
C GLU A 113 -5.37 -4.76 -5.74
N SER A 114 -5.23 -3.47 -5.44
CA SER A 114 -6.37 -2.63 -5.07
C SER A 114 -7.37 -2.49 -6.22
N MET A 115 -6.87 -2.21 -7.43
CA MET A 115 -7.70 -2.11 -8.64
C MET A 115 -8.38 -3.44 -8.99
N GLU A 116 -7.69 -4.57 -8.85
CA GLU A 116 -8.28 -5.90 -9.08
C GLU A 116 -9.41 -6.18 -8.10
N ARG A 117 -9.24 -5.90 -6.80
CA ARG A 117 -10.30 -6.05 -5.79
C ARG A 117 -11.52 -5.18 -6.08
N GLU A 118 -11.31 -3.91 -6.45
CA GLU A 118 -12.41 -3.01 -6.82
C GLU A 118 -13.16 -3.50 -8.06
N ARG A 119 -12.43 -4.00 -9.07
CA ARG A 119 -13.01 -4.57 -10.27
C ARG A 119 -13.82 -5.84 -10.00
N GLU A 120 -13.30 -6.73 -9.16
CA GLU A 120 -14.01 -7.94 -8.73
C GLU A 120 -15.29 -7.58 -7.97
N ARG A 121 -15.22 -6.62 -7.04
CA ARG A 121 -16.39 -6.12 -6.30
C ARG A 121 -17.43 -5.53 -7.24
N ALA A 122 -17.03 -4.69 -8.19
CA ALA A 122 -17.95 -4.10 -9.16
C ALA A 122 -18.60 -5.17 -10.07
N ASN A 123 -17.83 -6.18 -10.50
CA ASN A 123 -18.36 -7.28 -11.31
C ASN A 123 -19.34 -8.14 -10.52
N LEU A 124 -19.04 -8.44 -9.26
CA LEU A 124 -19.92 -9.19 -8.37
C LEU A 124 -21.24 -8.46 -8.15
N LEU A 125 -21.19 -7.16 -7.84
CA LEU A 125 -22.38 -6.33 -7.66
C LEU A 125 -23.24 -6.30 -8.94
N ARG A 126 -22.59 -6.19 -10.11
CA ARG A 126 -23.29 -6.18 -11.40
C ARG A 126 -23.99 -7.52 -11.67
N ALA A 127 -23.33 -8.65 -11.39
CA ALA A 127 -23.91 -9.97 -11.54
C ALA A 127 -25.10 -10.17 -10.59
N ILE A 128 -24.94 -9.84 -9.31
CA ILE A 128 -26.02 -9.95 -8.31
C ILE A 128 -27.23 -9.10 -8.74
N SER A 129 -27.00 -7.89 -9.23
CA SER A 129 -28.08 -7.01 -9.65
C SER A 129 -28.84 -7.55 -10.86
N HIS A 130 -28.12 -8.13 -11.84
CA HIS A 130 -28.75 -8.79 -12.97
C HIS A 130 -29.62 -9.96 -12.50
N ASP A 131 -29.09 -10.80 -11.62
CA ASP A 131 -29.76 -12.00 -11.14
C ASP A 131 -30.97 -11.70 -10.19
N LEU A 132 -30.94 -10.54 -9.53
CA LEU A 132 -32.07 -10.07 -8.72
C LEU A 132 -33.18 -9.40 -9.57
N ARG A 133 -32.81 -8.72 -10.65
CA ARG A 133 -33.81 -8.04 -11.51
C ARG A 133 -34.84 -9.00 -12.08
N THR A 134 -34.42 -10.18 -12.50
CA THR A 134 -35.30 -11.18 -13.11
C THR A 134 -36.40 -11.69 -12.17
N PRO A 135 -36.08 -12.20 -10.95
CA PRO A 135 -37.11 -12.65 -10.02
C PRO A 135 -37.99 -11.49 -9.52
N LEU A 136 -37.43 -10.31 -9.29
CA LEU A 136 -38.23 -9.15 -8.88
C LEU A 136 -39.23 -8.74 -9.96
N SER A 137 -38.83 -8.72 -11.23
CA SER A 137 -39.78 -8.47 -12.35
C SER A 137 -40.85 -9.54 -12.45
N GLY A 138 -40.51 -10.80 -12.16
CA GLY A 138 -41.51 -11.89 -12.10
C GLY A 138 -42.51 -11.70 -10.97
N ILE A 139 -42.07 -11.32 -9.77
CA ILE A 139 -42.94 -11.03 -8.61
C ILE A 139 -43.87 -9.86 -8.93
N MET A 140 -43.35 -8.77 -9.49
CA MET A 140 -44.13 -7.61 -9.91
C MET A 140 -45.18 -8.00 -10.92
N GLY A 141 -44.82 -8.68 -12.01
CA GLY A 141 -45.76 -9.08 -13.04
C GLY A 141 -46.83 -10.05 -12.54
N THR A 142 -46.47 -11.00 -11.67
CA THR A 142 -47.46 -11.91 -11.07
C THR A 142 -48.41 -11.16 -10.12
N SER A 143 -47.88 -10.21 -9.35
CA SER A 143 -48.73 -9.38 -8.48
C SER A 143 -49.71 -8.52 -9.28
N GLU A 144 -49.29 -7.91 -10.39
CA GLU A 144 -50.13 -7.15 -11.31
C GLU A 144 -51.26 -8.03 -11.87
N MET A 145 -50.89 -9.21 -12.40
CA MET A 145 -51.92 -10.15 -12.94
C MET A 145 -52.95 -10.56 -11.89
N LEU A 146 -52.49 -10.83 -10.65
CA LEU A 146 -53.40 -11.19 -9.57
C LEU A 146 -54.27 -10.01 -9.10
N MET A 147 -53.74 -8.79 -9.12
CA MET A 147 -54.51 -7.57 -8.85
C MET A 147 -55.63 -7.37 -9.89
N ASP A 148 -55.33 -7.60 -11.17
CA ASP A 148 -56.31 -7.49 -12.26
C ASP A 148 -57.41 -8.56 -12.18
N MET A 149 -57.14 -9.72 -11.60
CA MET A 149 -58.07 -10.83 -11.41
C MET A 149 -58.87 -10.76 -10.10
N THR A 150 -58.55 -9.82 -9.23
CA THR A 150 -59.11 -9.70 -7.87
C THR A 150 -60.03 -8.49 -7.81
N ASP A 151 -61.22 -8.65 -7.21
CA ASP A 151 -62.15 -7.55 -7.01
C ASP A 151 -61.53 -6.44 -6.14
N LYS A 152 -61.77 -5.17 -6.48
CA LYS A 152 -61.19 -4.01 -5.81
C LYS A 152 -61.56 -3.89 -4.32
N GLU A 153 -62.67 -4.52 -3.92
CA GLU A 153 -63.13 -4.56 -2.52
C GLU A 153 -62.57 -5.75 -1.74
N ASP A 154 -61.82 -6.63 -2.40
CA ASP A 154 -61.21 -7.79 -1.74
C ASP A 154 -59.92 -7.36 -0.98
N ARG A 155 -59.85 -7.76 0.29
CA ARG A 155 -58.66 -7.51 1.15
C ARG A 155 -57.35 -8.00 0.54
N ARG A 156 -57.40 -8.99 -0.36
CA ARG A 156 -56.23 -9.49 -1.09
C ARG A 156 -55.60 -8.44 -2.00
N GLN A 157 -56.39 -7.48 -2.49
CA GLN A 157 -55.91 -6.38 -3.32
C GLN A 157 -54.85 -5.55 -2.61
N GLU A 158 -55.07 -5.20 -1.33
CA GLU A 158 -54.10 -4.47 -0.53
C GLU A 158 -52.79 -5.25 -0.32
N LEU A 159 -52.87 -6.57 -0.10
CA LEU A 159 -51.71 -7.42 0.06
C LEU A 159 -50.88 -7.54 -1.22
N LEU A 160 -51.54 -7.69 -2.36
CA LEU A 160 -50.90 -7.77 -3.67
C LEU A 160 -50.21 -6.45 -4.02
N GLN A 161 -50.85 -5.33 -3.70
CA GLN A 161 -50.23 -4.01 -3.88
C GLN A 161 -49.01 -3.82 -3.00
N GLY A 162 -49.05 -4.32 -1.76
CA GLY A 162 -47.88 -4.33 -0.87
C GLY A 162 -46.70 -5.13 -1.46
N ILE A 163 -46.98 -6.34 -1.95
CA ILE A 163 -45.95 -7.19 -2.59
C ILE A 163 -45.32 -6.50 -3.82
N TYR A 164 -46.14 -5.87 -4.64
CA TYR A 164 -45.66 -5.13 -5.81
C TYR A 164 -44.76 -3.97 -5.41
N GLN A 165 -45.17 -3.17 -4.42
CA GLN A 165 -44.45 -2.02 -3.95
C GLN A 165 -43.09 -2.42 -3.34
N ASP A 166 -43.05 -3.50 -2.56
CA ASP A 166 -41.81 -4.03 -1.98
C ASP A 166 -40.85 -4.53 -3.05
N ALA A 167 -41.36 -5.22 -4.08
CA ALA A 167 -40.56 -5.70 -5.20
C ALA A 167 -39.98 -4.53 -6.04
N ASP A 168 -40.79 -3.50 -6.31
CA ASP A 168 -40.37 -2.30 -7.03
C ASP A 168 -39.32 -1.49 -6.23
N TRP A 169 -39.52 -1.37 -4.91
CA TRP A 169 -38.53 -0.74 -4.03
C TRP A 169 -37.22 -1.50 -4.04
N LEU A 170 -37.22 -2.84 -3.91
CA LEU A 170 -36.02 -3.67 -3.97
C LEU A 170 -35.32 -3.56 -5.32
N LYS A 171 -36.06 -3.53 -6.43
CA LYS A 171 -35.50 -3.32 -7.77
C LYS A 171 -34.80 -1.97 -7.88
N SER A 172 -35.44 -0.91 -7.40
CA SER A 172 -34.86 0.44 -7.38
C SER A 172 -33.60 0.52 -6.50
N LEU A 173 -33.60 -0.15 -5.34
CA LEU A 173 -32.43 -0.22 -4.46
C LEU A 173 -31.24 -0.90 -5.15
N VAL A 174 -31.47 -2.02 -5.83
CA VAL A 174 -30.44 -2.75 -6.59
C VAL A 174 -29.89 -1.89 -7.73
N GLU A 175 -30.71 -1.13 -8.43
CA GLU A 175 -30.29 -0.23 -9.51
C GLU A 175 -29.45 0.95 -8.98
N ASN A 176 -29.80 1.49 -7.82
CA ASN A 176 -29.06 2.59 -7.18
C ASN A 176 -27.68 2.19 -6.65
N ILE A 177 -27.50 0.92 -6.26
CA ILE A 177 -26.18 0.42 -5.81
C ILE A 177 -25.16 0.35 -6.97
N LEU A 178 -25.67 0.30 -8.22
CA LEU A 178 -24.83 0.16 -9.43
C LEU A 178 -24.58 1.47 -10.17
N SER A 179 -25.33 2.53 -9.85
CA SER A 179 -25.13 3.85 -10.46
C SER A 179 -24.05 4.64 -9.74
#